data_4f017c090d810d4e83ac8ed30b6c44e4
#
_entry.id   4f017c090d810d4e83ac8ed30b6c44e4
#
_cell.length_a   1.000
_cell.length_b   1.000
_cell.length_c   1.000
_cell.angle_alpha   90.00
_cell.angle_beta   90.00
_cell.angle_gamma   90.00
#
_symmetry.space_group_name_H-M   'P 1'
#
loop_
_entity.id
_entity.type
_entity.pdbx_description
1 polymer ?
#
loop_
_entity_poly.entity_id
_entity_poly.type
_entity_poly.pdbx_seq_one_letter_code
_entity_poly.pdbx_strand_id
1 'polypeptide(L)' 'MTEVTSPMGGKIIDVKVNVGDTINEGDEVVILEAMKMELPVVANGSGTVKEVKCKKDDAVEADAVLIVLE' A
#
# COMPACT_ATOMS: atom_id res chain seq x y z
N MET A 1 -12.50 -8.87 4.61
CA MET A 1 -11.12 -8.37 4.46
C MET A 1 -11.07 -7.36 3.34
N THR A 2 -10.26 -6.35 3.50
CA THR A 2 -10.06 -5.33 2.48
C THR A 2 -8.61 -5.39 2.00
N GLU A 3 -8.41 -5.36 0.70
CA GLU A 3 -7.07 -5.35 0.12
C GLU A 3 -6.78 -3.98 -0.46
N VAL A 4 -5.61 -3.44 -0.13
CA VAL A 4 -5.14 -2.19 -0.73
C VAL A 4 -4.23 -2.59 -1.89
N THR A 5 -4.61 -2.20 -3.10
CA THR A 5 -3.90 -2.59 -4.31
C THR A 5 -3.16 -1.42 -4.92
N SER A 6 -2.14 -1.72 -5.72
CA SER A 6 -1.39 -0.69 -6.42
C SER A 6 -2.23 -0.15 -7.59
N PRO A 7 -2.33 1.18 -7.74
CA PRO A 7 -3.09 1.75 -8.86
C PRO A 7 -2.37 1.60 -10.20
N MET A 8 -1.07 1.36 -10.18
CA MET A 8 -0.28 1.19 -11.40
C MET A 8 1.03 0.50 -11.05
N GLY A 9 1.75 0.06 -12.07
CA GLY A 9 3.07 -0.52 -11.86
C GLY A 9 4.07 0.55 -11.41
N GLY A 10 4.96 0.17 -10.52
CA GLY A 10 5.98 1.06 -10.02
C GLY A 10 6.84 0.40 -8.97
N LYS A 11 7.60 1.22 -8.27
CA LYS A 11 8.51 0.76 -7.23
C LYS A 11 8.07 1.29 -5.88
N ILE A 12 8.11 0.44 -4.86
CA ILE A 12 7.76 0.86 -3.50
C ILE A 12 8.93 1.65 -2.93
N ILE A 13 8.66 2.91 -2.59
CA ILE A 13 9.68 3.78 -1.99
C ILE A 13 9.64 3.66 -0.47
N ASP A 14 8.45 3.57 0.09
CA ASP A 14 8.28 3.53 1.53
C ASP A 14 6.98 2.80 1.87
N VAL A 15 6.99 2.08 2.98
CA VAL A 15 5.81 1.44 3.54
C VAL A 15 5.54 2.10 4.88
N LYS A 16 4.41 2.76 5.01
CA LYS A 16 4.10 3.61 6.17
C LYS A 16 3.35 2.91 7.28
N VAL A 17 3.03 1.64 7.11
CA VAL A 17 2.23 0.88 8.08
C VAL A 17 2.90 -0.42 8.42
N ASN A 18 2.52 -0.96 9.58
CA ASN A 18 3.01 -2.26 10.05
C ASN A 18 1.82 -3.13 10.42
N VAL A 19 2.06 -4.44 10.44
CA VAL A 19 1.03 -5.37 10.91
C VAL A 19 0.57 -4.96 12.31
N GLY A 20 -0.74 -4.90 12.49
CA GLY A 20 -1.37 -4.49 13.74
C GLY A 20 -1.78 -3.03 13.79
N ASP A 21 -1.36 -2.21 12.83
CA ASP A 21 -1.75 -0.80 12.79
C ASP A 21 -3.22 -0.69 12.42
N THR A 22 -3.88 0.32 13.00
CA THR A 22 -5.26 0.67 12.65
C THR A 22 -5.23 1.71 11.54
N ILE A 23 -5.95 1.45 10.47
CA ILE A 23 -5.96 2.27 9.27
C ILE A 23 -7.39 2.76 9.01
N ASN A 24 -7.51 4.02 8.60
CA ASN A 24 -8.77 4.59 8.17
C ASN A 24 -8.74 4.83 6.66
N GLU A 25 -9.91 4.84 6.05
CA GLU A 25 -10.03 5.14 4.64
C GLU A 25 -9.36 6.49 4.33
N GLY A 26 -8.53 6.52 3.29
CA GLY A 26 -7.82 7.73 2.90
C GLY A 26 -6.43 7.86 3.52
N ASP A 27 -6.10 7.02 4.51
CA ASP A 27 -4.75 7.06 5.09
C ASP A 27 -3.73 6.56 4.08
N GLU A 28 -2.57 7.24 4.05
CA GLU A 28 -1.47 6.81 3.18
C GLU A 28 -0.80 5.59 3.80
N VAL A 29 -0.73 4.51 3.05
CA VAL A 29 -0.15 3.27 3.55
C VAL A 29 1.18 2.93 2.88
N VAL A 30 1.37 3.36 1.64
CA VAL A 30 2.57 3.07 0.87
C VAL A 30 2.86 4.27 -0.03
N ILE A 31 4.13 4.52 -0.28
CA ILE A 31 4.54 5.50 -1.30
C ILE A 31 5.08 4.73 -2.48
N LEU A 32 4.52 4.99 -3.65
CA LEU A 32 4.87 4.32 -4.89
C LEU A 32 5.56 5.29 -5.83
N GLU A 33 6.66 4.87 -6.45
CA GLU A 33 7.29 5.65 -7.52
C GLU A 33 6.86 5.08 -8.86
N ALA A 34 6.27 5.91 -9.70
CA ALA A 34 5.88 5.53 -11.04
C ALA A 34 6.08 6.73 -11.96
N MET A 35 6.63 6.49 -13.14
CA MET A 35 6.85 7.54 -14.15
C MET A 35 7.62 8.73 -13.59
N LYS A 36 8.63 8.45 -12.75
CA LYS A 36 9.49 9.46 -12.10
C LYS A 36 8.74 10.35 -11.12
N MET A 37 7.57 9.93 -10.65
CA MET A 37 6.76 10.65 -9.67
C MET A 37 6.50 9.78 -8.47
N GLU A 38 6.43 10.41 -7.31
CA GLU A 38 6.05 9.72 -6.08
C GLU A 38 4.56 9.88 -5.87
N LEU A 39 3.88 8.75 -5.69
CA LEU A 39 2.44 8.72 -5.53
C LEU A 39 2.09 8.03 -4.22
N PRO A 40 1.27 8.65 -3.37
CA PRO A 40 0.81 7.96 -2.17
C PRO A 40 -0.28 6.96 -2.55
N VAL A 41 -0.18 5.76 -2.03
CA VAL A 41 -1.25 4.77 -2.13
C VAL A 41 -2.03 4.85 -0.83
N VAL A 42 -3.32 5.14 -0.95
CA VAL A 42 -4.17 5.33 0.23
C VAL A 42 -5.09 4.13 0.41
N ALA A 43 -5.50 3.91 1.66
CA ALA A 43 -6.42 2.83 1.98
C ALA A 43 -7.80 3.14 1.41
N ASN A 44 -8.43 2.15 0.80
CA ASN A 44 -9.77 2.26 0.25
C ASN A 44 -10.84 1.77 1.22
N GLY A 45 -10.48 1.58 2.48
CA GLY A 45 -11.39 1.17 3.53
C GLY A 45 -10.65 1.20 4.85
N SER A 46 -11.38 0.99 5.94
CA SER A 46 -10.84 0.99 7.30
C SER A 46 -10.61 -0.43 7.79
N GLY A 47 -9.67 -0.59 8.68
CA GLY A 47 -9.41 -1.90 9.29
C GLY A 47 -8.05 -1.93 9.96
N THR A 48 -7.69 -3.11 10.45
CA THR A 48 -6.39 -3.34 11.05
C THR A 48 -5.51 -4.07 10.04
N VAL A 49 -4.25 -3.66 9.93
CA VAL A 49 -3.31 -4.29 8.99
C VAL A 49 -3.06 -5.73 9.43
N LYS A 50 -3.44 -6.65 8.57
CA LYS A 50 -3.25 -8.09 8.78
C LYS A 50 -1.96 -8.57 8.15
N GLU A 51 -1.68 -8.10 6.92
CA GLU A 51 -0.46 -8.45 6.22
C GLU A 51 0.05 -7.26 5.43
N VAL A 52 1.37 -7.16 5.36
CA VAL A 52 2.05 -6.21 4.48
C VAL A 52 2.75 -7.07 3.43
N LYS A 53 2.27 -7.01 2.18
CA LYS A 53 2.74 -7.88 1.10
C LYS A 53 3.80 -7.24 0.23
N CYS A 54 4.23 -6.03 0.56
CA CYS A 54 5.28 -5.34 -0.16
C CYS A 54 6.27 -4.78 0.84
N LYS A 55 7.44 -4.39 0.34
CA LYS A 55 8.45 -3.76 1.16
C LYS A 55 9.20 -2.74 0.34
N LYS A 56 9.96 -1.89 1.01
CA LYS A 56 10.76 -0.87 0.37
C LYS A 56 11.63 -1.48 -0.73
N ASP A 57 11.68 -0.82 -1.85
CA ASP A 57 12.45 -1.20 -3.05
C ASP A 57 11.83 -2.33 -3.87
N ASP A 58 10.66 -2.85 -3.49
CA ASP A 58 9.97 -3.84 -4.30
C ASP A 58 9.39 -3.19 -5.55
N ALA A 59 9.47 -3.90 -6.67
CA ALA A 59 8.76 -3.52 -7.87
C ALA A 59 7.42 -4.25 -7.89
N VAL A 60 6.35 -3.51 -8.16
CA VAL A 60 5.00 -4.07 -8.18
C VAL A 60 4.30 -3.71 -9.47
N GLU A 61 3.30 -4.50 -9.84
CA GLU A 61 2.49 -4.25 -11.02
C GLU A 61 1.15 -3.65 -10.62
N ALA A 62 0.42 -3.13 -11.61
CA ALA A 62 -0.93 -2.63 -11.36
C ALA A 62 -1.78 -3.74 -10.74
N ASP A 63 -2.63 -3.37 -9.80
CA ASP A 63 -3.52 -4.27 -9.07
C ASP A 63 -2.83 -5.27 -8.13
N ALA A 64 -1.52 -5.16 -7.97
CA ALA A 64 -0.82 -5.98 -6.97
C ALA A 64 -1.33 -5.65 -5.57
N VAL A 65 -1.57 -6.68 -4.76
CA VAL A 65 -2.02 -6.48 -3.40
C VAL A 65 -0.82 -6.03 -2.56
N LEU A 66 -0.93 -4.87 -1.94
CA LEU A 66 0.14 -4.31 -1.13
C LEU A 66 -0.08 -4.53 0.36
N ILE A 67 -1.30 -4.29 0.81
CA ILE A 67 -1.67 -4.37 2.22
C ILE A 67 -2.99 -5.12 2.32
N VAL A 68 -3.10 -5.98 3.32
CA VAL A 68 -4.37 -6.66 3.63
C VAL A 68 -4.89 -6.12 4.96
N LEU A 69 -6.09 -5.62 4.96
CA LEU A 69 -6.78 -5.12 6.15
C LEU A 69 -7.86 -6.10 6.60
N GLU A 70 -7.99 -6.20 7.87
CA GLU A 70 -8.96 -7.10 8.50
C GLU A 70 -10.12 -6.34 9.14
#